data_cef2421e074d508f374d024f32f26543
#
_entry.id   cef2421e074d508f374d024f32f26543
#
_cell.length_a   1.000
_cell.length_b   1.000
_cell.length_c   1.000
_cell.angle_alpha   90.00
_cell.angle_beta   90.00
_cell.angle_gamma   90.00
#
_symmetry.space_group_name_H-M   'P 1'
#
loop_
_entity.id
_entity.type
_entity.pdbx_description
1 polymer ?
#
loop_
_entity_poly.entity_id
_entity_poly.type
_entity_poly.pdbx_seq_one_letter_code
_entity_poly.pdbx_strand_id
1 'polypeptide(L)'
;MHRPKKSLVDNRSFLLGCALISILKLWLLGPQEILSRSAPHDDTLFVGLALNILQGEWLGTYNQFTLMKGSGYPLFIAASNLLGIPLILSQELLYLGACFVFVWGIHKLGLRNIYLWIAFGALAFNPFTYNFFPNVYPFRFGIYPAVSLLLFGLAQMVLISVENKEKHWKTVVVFGLVLGFFWNIRGEAIWIMPSLIVLIGFYGFASTRHDSGAKVGPAFRSTLAAVILAGIGFIAVNSGIAYQNLKHYGVYTANEMKSPAFKSAYGGLLRIETVIWERFIPINREARQAAYSVSPAFKRLEQYFEYGRGTQTWMKGGSDYIAAFFPWAFRDAVYSIGYFRDAPSTHAFLDQIGKEIDAACDEKIIKCLPRYSELAPKWHSEWNSLGVATFIETLKRMVKFKGFVPNGPRSRSLNDDKLVMNYKYVTGSPVRPQRVDLLEKVPEFHKDRVRLSNLIFGKLLWFYRHLPQILVILSVMIIGYRGTQVIRGDRLSTYDVMSIALLGGLVSYAFILTILQVTSYTSIGRQLNTTYPIVLALIVSSFATIFKRDR
;
A
#
# COMPACT_ATOMS: atom_id res chain seq x y z
N MET A 1 33.24 24.25 -16.15
CA MET A 1 33.43 22.80 -16.32
C MET A 1 32.39 22.27 -17.32
N HIS A 2 32.80 22.00 -18.57
CA HIS A 2 31.95 21.39 -19.57
C HIS A 2 31.63 19.94 -19.18
N ARG A 3 30.36 19.63 -18.88
CA ARG A 3 29.94 18.23 -18.79
C ARG A 3 30.01 17.61 -20.19
N PRO A 4 30.70 16.48 -20.39
CA PRO A 4 30.66 15.79 -21.66
C PRO A 4 29.20 15.47 -21.96
N LYS A 5 28.68 15.86 -23.14
CA LYS A 5 27.39 15.43 -23.66
C LYS A 5 27.42 13.89 -23.67
N LYS A 6 26.65 13.23 -22.79
CA LYS A 6 26.45 11.79 -22.87
C LYS A 6 26.04 11.43 -24.29
N SER A 7 26.77 10.52 -24.90
CA SER A 7 26.49 10.12 -26.27
C SER A 7 25.06 9.56 -26.35
N LEU A 8 24.33 9.85 -27.43
CA LEU A 8 23.01 9.26 -27.72
C LEU A 8 23.05 7.71 -27.73
N VAL A 9 24.22 7.14 -27.93
CA VAL A 9 24.50 5.69 -27.91
C VAL A 9 24.30 5.09 -26.52
N ASP A 10 24.75 5.77 -25.45
CA ASP A 10 24.60 5.28 -24.06
C ASP A 10 23.14 5.21 -23.62
N ASN A 11 22.32 6.17 -23.98
CA ASN A 11 20.89 6.16 -23.67
C ASN A 11 20.17 5.05 -24.43
N ARG A 12 20.47 4.83 -25.70
CA ARG A 12 19.85 3.77 -26.52
C ARG A 12 20.20 2.38 -25.96
N SER A 13 21.46 2.14 -25.65
CA SER A 13 21.90 0.88 -25.05
C SER A 13 21.17 0.61 -23.70
N PHE A 14 21.11 1.61 -22.83
CA PHE A 14 20.36 1.49 -21.57
C PHE A 14 18.88 1.12 -21.81
N LEU A 15 18.20 1.83 -22.70
CA LEU A 15 16.78 1.59 -23.02
C LEU A 15 16.55 0.19 -23.60
N LEU A 16 17.42 -0.26 -24.52
CA LEU A 16 17.35 -1.60 -25.11
C LEU A 16 17.51 -2.68 -24.04
N GLY A 17 18.48 -2.55 -23.13
CA GLY A 17 18.65 -3.52 -22.04
C GLY A 17 17.44 -3.59 -21.11
N CYS A 18 16.87 -2.44 -20.71
CA CYS A 18 15.64 -2.42 -19.91
C CYS A 18 14.47 -3.05 -20.67
N ALA A 19 14.33 -2.79 -21.97
CA ALA A 19 13.27 -3.37 -22.79
C ALA A 19 13.40 -4.90 -22.90
N LEU A 20 14.61 -5.41 -23.16
CA LEU A 20 14.87 -6.86 -23.22
C LEU A 20 14.57 -7.56 -21.89
N ILE A 21 15.00 -6.98 -20.77
CA ILE A 21 14.71 -7.50 -19.43
C ILE A 21 13.18 -7.52 -19.19
N SER A 22 12.49 -6.45 -19.58
CA SER A 22 11.03 -6.34 -19.43
C SER A 22 10.30 -7.39 -20.28
N ILE A 23 10.68 -7.56 -21.55
CA ILE A 23 10.10 -8.56 -22.45
C ILE A 23 10.29 -9.97 -21.89
N LEU A 24 11.51 -10.30 -21.45
CA LEU A 24 11.79 -11.60 -20.84
C LEU A 24 10.91 -11.85 -19.62
N LYS A 25 10.78 -10.86 -18.74
CA LYS A 25 9.93 -10.98 -17.56
C LYS A 25 8.47 -11.20 -17.92
N LEU A 26 7.92 -10.36 -18.81
CA LEU A 26 6.53 -10.48 -19.26
C LEU A 26 6.26 -11.82 -19.94
N TRP A 27 7.22 -12.32 -20.71
CA TRP A 27 7.12 -13.65 -21.30
C TRP A 27 7.06 -14.75 -20.24
N LEU A 28 7.91 -14.69 -19.20
CA LEU A 28 7.91 -15.66 -18.10
C LEU A 28 6.63 -15.62 -17.25
N LEU A 29 6.00 -14.46 -17.10
CA LEU A 29 4.76 -14.30 -16.35
C LEU A 29 3.50 -14.64 -17.16
N GLY A 30 3.59 -14.72 -18.49
CA GLY A 30 2.44 -14.96 -19.36
C GLY A 30 1.56 -16.17 -19.04
N PRO A 31 2.05 -17.27 -18.39
CA PRO A 31 1.20 -18.36 -17.96
C PRO A 31 0.36 -18.10 -16.70
N GLN A 32 0.49 -16.94 -16.07
CA GLN A 32 -0.27 -16.65 -14.84
C GLN A 32 -1.76 -16.46 -15.15
N GLU A 33 -2.60 -17.04 -14.30
CA GLU A 33 -4.05 -17.01 -14.39
C GLU A 33 -4.64 -16.49 -13.08
N ILE A 34 -5.74 -15.77 -13.18
CA ILE A 34 -6.49 -15.30 -12.02
C ILE A 34 -7.32 -16.45 -11.43
N LEU A 35 -7.41 -16.49 -10.11
CA LEU A 35 -8.25 -17.39 -9.36
C LEU A 35 -9.46 -16.63 -8.83
N SER A 36 -10.67 -17.02 -9.23
CA SER A 36 -11.89 -16.47 -8.67
C SER A 36 -12.22 -17.16 -7.34
N ARG A 37 -12.40 -16.36 -6.28
CA ARG A 37 -12.81 -16.82 -4.95
C ARG A 37 -13.95 -15.97 -4.45
N SER A 38 -14.75 -16.53 -3.56
CA SER A 38 -15.76 -15.77 -2.84
C SER A 38 -15.14 -15.13 -1.59
N ALA A 39 -14.62 -13.93 -1.75
CA ALA A 39 -14.15 -13.11 -0.64
C ALA A 39 -14.82 -11.74 -0.70
N PRO A 40 -16.06 -11.62 -0.18
CA PRO A 40 -16.90 -10.42 -0.32
C PRO A 40 -16.27 -9.16 0.26
N HIS A 41 -15.28 -9.29 1.12
CA HIS A 41 -14.56 -8.17 1.73
C HIS A 41 -13.20 -7.85 1.03
N ASP A 42 -12.77 -8.65 0.05
CA ASP A 42 -11.47 -8.51 -0.60
C ASP A 42 -11.56 -8.55 -2.14
N ASP A 43 -11.15 -9.63 -2.78
CA ASP A 43 -11.05 -9.74 -4.24
C ASP A 43 -12.39 -9.62 -4.95
N THR A 44 -13.43 -10.32 -4.46
CA THR A 44 -14.79 -10.21 -5.01
C THR A 44 -15.32 -8.78 -4.92
N LEU A 45 -15.04 -8.08 -3.81
CA LEU A 45 -15.43 -6.67 -3.66
C LEU A 45 -14.78 -5.80 -4.74
N PHE A 46 -13.46 -5.92 -4.94
CA PHE A 46 -12.76 -5.08 -5.91
C PHE A 46 -13.20 -5.34 -7.35
N VAL A 47 -13.43 -6.60 -7.70
CA VAL A 47 -13.96 -6.97 -9.02
C VAL A 47 -15.38 -6.44 -9.20
N GLY A 48 -16.25 -6.56 -8.19
CA GLY A 48 -17.62 -6.05 -8.24
C GLY A 48 -17.67 -4.52 -8.37
N LEU A 49 -16.87 -3.78 -7.57
CA LEU A 49 -16.78 -2.33 -7.69
C LEU A 49 -16.26 -1.88 -9.06
N ALA A 50 -15.27 -2.61 -9.62
CA ALA A 50 -14.76 -2.32 -10.96
C ALA A 50 -15.80 -2.64 -12.05
N LEU A 51 -16.59 -3.71 -11.89
CA LEU A 51 -17.70 -4.02 -12.80
C LEU A 51 -18.72 -2.88 -12.83
N ASN A 52 -19.11 -2.36 -11.68
CA ASN A 52 -20.04 -1.23 -11.60
C ASN A 52 -19.47 0.03 -12.30
N ILE A 53 -18.17 0.32 -12.10
CA ILE A 53 -17.50 1.43 -12.82
C ILE A 53 -17.58 1.24 -14.34
N LEU A 54 -17.35 0.02 -14.83
CA LEU A 54 -17.43 -0.30 -16.26
C LEU A 54 -18.84 -0.18 -16.82
N GLN A 55 -19.85 -0.36 -15.97
CA GLN A 55 -21.27 -0.19 -16.30
C GLN A 55 -21.74 1.27 -16.19
N GLY A 56 -20.89 2.20 -15.77
CA GLY A 56 -21.23 3.61 -15.57
C GLY A 56 -21.90 3.93 -14.24
N GLU A 57 -22.01 2.95 -13.34
CA GLU A 57 -22.70 3.06 -12.05
C GLU A 57 -21.79 3.48 -10.88
N TRP A 58 -20.63 4.07 -11.18
CA TRP A 58 -19.60 4.40 -10.19
C TRP A 58 -19.21 3.14 -9.39
N LEU A 59 -19.36 3.14 -8.06
CA LEU A 59 -19.11 1.95 -7.23
C LEU A 59 -20.35 1.07 -7.01
N GLY A 60 -21.45 1.35 -7.70
CA GLY A 60 -22.71 0.61 -7.64
C GLY A 60 -23.62 1.05 -6.50
N THR A 61 -24.62 0.21 -6.18
CA THR A 61 -25.59 0.49 -5.11
C THR A 61 -24.90 0.63 -3.76
N TYR A 62 -25.29 1.67 -2.99
CA TYR A 62 -24.76 1.88 -1.66
C TYR A 62 -25.15 0.75 -0.70
N ASN A 63 -24.16 0.18 -0.04
CA ASN A 63 -24.31 -0.89 0.95
C ASN A 63 -23.12 -0.87 1.92
N GLN A 64 -23.10 -1.78 2.88
CA GLN A 64 -22.05 -1.85 3.91
C GLN A 64 -20.61 -2.08 3.37
N PHE A 65 -20.46 -2.43 2.10
CA PHE A 65 -19.14 -2.65 1.48
C PHE A 65 -18.70 -1.51 0.57
N THR A 66 -19.62 -0.74 0.00
CA THR A 66 -19.37 0.18 -1.13
C THR A 66 -18.26 1.19 -0.85
N LEU A 67 -18.28 1.90 0.28
CA LEU A 67 -17.27 2.90 0.64
C LEU A 67 -16.29 2.45 1.72
N MET A 68 -16.27 1.16 2.05
CA MET A 68 -15.45 0.61 3.13
C MET A 68 -13.95 0.66 2.83
N LYS A 69 -13.58 0.47 1.58
CA LYS A 69 -12.18 0.50 1.10
C LYS A 69 -11.98 1.60 0.08
N GLY A 70 -10.74 2.11 -0.03
CA GLY A 70 -10.41 3.10 -1.05
C GLY A 70 -10.66 2.58 -2.47
N SER A 71 -11.15 3.46 -3.35
CA SER A 71 -11.53 3.15 -4.74
C SER A 71 -10.34 3.07 -5.71
N GLY A 72 -9.11 3.35 -5.27
CA GLY A 72 -7.95 3.38 -6.17
C GLY A 72 -7.71 2.06 -6.91
N TYR A 73 -7.90 0.91 -6.27
CA TYR A 73 -7.71 -0.37 -6.96
C TYR A 73 -8.85 -0.75 -7.91
N PRO A 74 -10.13 -0.61 -7.55
CA PRO A 74 -11.24 -0.75 -8.52
C PRO A 74 -11.10 0.16 -9.73
N LEU A 75 -10.70 1.42 -9.55
CA LEU A 75 -10.43 2.34 -10.65
C LEU A 75 -9.29 1.84 -11.55
N PHE A 76 -8.22 1.30 -10.98
CA PHE A 76 -7.13 0.71 -11.75
C PHE A 76 -7.60 -0.51 -12.56
N ILE A 77 -8.40 -1.40 -11.97
CA ILE A 77 -8.95 -2.57 -12.67
C ILE A 77 -9.82 -2.11 -13.85
N ALA A 78 -10.74 -1.18 -13.60
CA ALA A 78 -11.62 -0.65 -14.65
C ALA A 78 -10.83 0.06 -15.77
N ALA A 79 -9.82 0.87 -15.42
CA ALA A 79 -8.95 1.52 -16.40
C ALA A 79 -8.17 0.49 -17.23
N SER A 80 -7.67 -0.59 -16.62
CA SER A 80 -6.98 -1.67 -17.34
C SER A 80 -7.91 -2.33 -18.37
N ASN A 81 -9.16 -2.60 -17.98
CA ASN A 81 -10.17 -3.17 -18.87
C ASN A 81 -10.50 -2.24 -20.04
N LEU A 82 -10.77 -0.95 -19.76
CA LEU A 82 -11.06 0.06 -20.79
C LEU A 82 -9.92 0.25 -21.78
N LEU A 83 -8.66 0.05 -21.37
CA LEU A 83 -7.50 0.07 -22.24
C LEU A 83 -7.29 -1.25 -23.02
N GLY A 84 -8.13 -2.28 -22.77
CA GLY A 84 -7.99 -3.60 -23.38
C GLY A 84 -6.77 -4.38 -22.89
N ILE A 85 -6.17 -3.99 -21.75
CA ILE A 85 -4.96 -4.62 -21.21
C ILE A 85 -5.37 -5.55 -20.04
N PRO A 86 -5.04 -6.84 -20.10
CA PRO A 86 -5.32 -7.77 -18.99
C PRO A 86 -4.73 -7.27 -17.66
N LEU A 87 -5.47 -7.46 -16.56
CA LEU A 87 -5.10 -6.95 -15.24
C LEU A 87 -3.69 -7.35 -14.80
N ILE A 88 -3.32 -8.63 -14.98
CA ILE A 88 -1.97 -9.13 -14.62
C ILE A 88 -0.91 -8.35 -15.41
N LEU A 89 -1.12 -8.15 -16.71
CA LEU A 89 -0.19 -7.41 -17.56
C LEU A 89 -0.13 -5.94 -17.15
N SER A 90 -1.27 -5.31 -16.85
CA SER A 90 -1.33 -3.91 -16.39
C SER A 90 -0.58 -3.69 -15.08
N GLN A 91 -0.72 -4.61 -14.11
CA GLN A 91 0.02 -4.57 -12.85
C GLN A 91 1.53 -4.67 -13.08
N GLU A 92 1.95 -5.57 -13.97
CA GLU A 92 3.36 -5.75 -14.31
C GLU A 92 3.95 -4.57 -15.07
N LEU A 93 3.20 -3.99 -16.02
CA LEU A 93 3.62 -2.78 -16.74
C LEU A 93 3.79 -1.59 -15.80
N LEU A 94 2.86 -1.41 -14.86
CA LEU A 94 2.99 -0.39 -13.82
C LEU A 94 4.25 -0.62 -12.96
N TYR A 95 4.52 -1.86 -12.57
CA TYR A 95 5.70 -2.19 -11.78
C TYR A 95 7.00 -1.98 -12.54
N LEU A 96 7.10 -2.46 -13.78
CA LEU A 96 8.25 -2.25 -14.66
C LEU A 96 8.49 -0.76 -14.93
N GLY A 97 7.40 0.02 -15.12
CA GLY A 97 7.46 1.47 -15.24
C GLY A 97 8.02 2.13 -13.99
N ALA A 98 7.60 1.69 -12.80
CA ALA A 98 8.14 2.18 -11.52
C ALA A 98 9.64 1.85 -11.37
N CYS A 99 10.05 0.62 -11.70
CA CYS A 99 11.46 0.22 -11.73
C CYS A 99 12.27 1.09 -12.70
N PHE A 100 11.72 1.34 -13.88
CA PHE A 100 12.36 2.16 -14.90
C PHE A 100 12.55 3.61 -14.41
N VAL A 101 11.50 4.25 -13.87
CA VAL A 101 11.58 5.62 -13.35
C VAL A 101 12.62 5.73 -12.25
N PHE A 102 12.67 4.75 -11.35
CA PHE A 102 13.66 4.72 -10.27
C PHE A 102 15.10 4.58 -10.80
N VAL A 103 15.36 3.62 -11.69
CA VAL A 103 16.71 3.39 -12.25
C VAL A 103 17.12 4.49 -13.23
N TRP A 104 16.15 5.11 -13.93
CA TRP A 104 16.41 6.28 -14.76
C TRP A 104 17.00 7.46 -13.96
N GLY A 105 16.51 7.68 -12.75
CA GLY A 105 17.12 8.65 -11.84
C GLY A 105 18.60 8.33 -11.57
N ILE A 106 18.93 7.05 -11.36
CA ILE A 106 20.31 6.60 -11.12
C ILE A 106 21.16 6.70 -12.41
N HIS A 107 20.57 6.44 -13.58
CA HIS A 107 21.24 6.61 -14.86
C HIS A 107 21.78 8.04 -15.06
N LYS A 108 21.12 9.05 -14.53
CA LYS A 108 21.59 10.45 -14.56
C LYS A 108 22.94 10.68 -13.83
N LEU A 109 23.38 9.72 -12.98
CA LEU A 109 24.75 9.73 -12.38
C LEU A 109 25.87 9.45 -13.38
N GLY A 110 25.55 8.87 -14.52
CA GLY A 110 26.57 8.48 -15.49
C GLY A 110 27.27 7.16 -15.18
N LEU A 111 26.62 6.28 -14.42
CA LEU A 111 27.12 4.91 -14.21
C LEU A 111 27.13 4.10 -15.51
N ARG A 112 28.02 3.09 -15.58
CA ARG A 112 28.06 2.16 -16.72
C ARG A 112 26.74 1.41 -16.83
N ASN A 113 26.25 1.21 -18.05
CA ASN A 113 24.96 0.57 -18.32
C ASN A 113 24.80 -0.81 -17.67
N ILE A 114 25.89 -1.56 -17.53
CA ILE A 114 25.86 -2.88 -16.88
C ILE A 114 25.34 -2.81 -15.44
N TYR A 115 25.75 -1.82 -14.64
CA TYR A 115 25.26 -1.65 -13.26
C TYR A 115 23.78 -1.25 -13.24
N LEU A 116 23.35 -0.46 -14.24
CA LEU A 116 21.96 -0.03 -14.37
C LEU A 116 21.05 -1.20 -14.78
N TRP A 117 21.51 -2.07 -15.68
CA TRP A 117 20.78 -3.30 -16.06
C TRP A 117 20.68 -4.28 -14.89
N ILE A 118 21.75 -4.45 -14.11
CA ILE A 118 21.72 -5.26 -12.89
C ILE A 118 20.72 -4.70 -11.90
N ALA A 119 20.73 -3.38 -11.66
CA ALA A 119 19.78 -2.71 -10.76
C ALA A 119 18.33 -2.84 -11.25
N PHE A 120 18.10 -2.61 -12.56
CA PHE A 120 16.77 -2.78 -13.16
C PHE A 120 16.30 -4.23 -13.10
N GLY A 121 17.15 -5.19 -13.44
CA GLY A 121 16.85 -6.62 -13.38
C GLY A 121 16.53 -7.08 -11.94
N ALA A 122 17.35 -6.64 -10.97
CA ALA A 122 17.11 -6.94 -9.56
C ALA A 122 15.77 -6.37 -9.06
N LEU A 123 15.39 -5.17 -9.45
CA LEU A 123 14.07 -4.62 -9.13
C LEU A 123 12.97 -5.35 -9.92
N ALA A 124 13.12 -5.50 -11.23
CA ALA A 124 12.11 -6.08 -12.11
C ALA A 124 11.75 -7.52 -11.72
N PHE A 125 12.71 -8.37 -11.41
CA PHE A 125 12.49 -9.76 -11.00
C PHE A 125 12.24 -9.96 -9.50
N ASN A 126 11.77 -8.93 -8.81
CA ASN A 126 11.41 -9.04 -7.39
C ASN A 126 10.39 -10.18 -7.16
N PRO A 127 10.63 -11.07 -6.17
CA PRO A 127 9.80 -12.26 -5.94
C PRO A 127 8.31 -11.98 -5.73
N PHE A 128 7.91 -10.82 -5.19
CA PHE A 128 6.51 -10.54 -4.99
C PHE A 128 5.71 -10.51 -6.31
N THR A 129 6.35 -10.21 -7.46
CA THR A 129 5.70 -10.06 -8.76
C THR A 129 5.34 -11.39 -9.42
N TYR A 130 5.96 -12.49 -9.01
CA TYR A 130 5.68 -13.84 -9.50
C TYR A 130 5.21 -14.79 -8.40
N ASN A 131 4.97 -14.28 -7.21
CA ASN A 131 4.39 -15.06 -6.13
C ASN A 131 2.94 -15.44 -6.45
N PHE A 132 2.56 -16.68 -6.15
CA PHE A 132 1.19 -17.14 -6.29
C PHE A 132 0.20 -16.20 -5.61
N PHE A 133 0.52 -15.76 -4.40
CA PHE A 133 -0.26 -14.80 -3.66
C PHE A 133 0.55 -13.50 -3.50
N PRO A 134 0.22 -12.36 -4.03
CA PRO A 134 -1.09 -11.79 -4.35
C PRO A 134 -1.45 -11.72 -5.84
N ASN A 135 -0.65 -12.28 -6.75
CA ASN A 135 -0.80 -11.99 -8.18
C ASN A 135 -1.95 -12.78 -8.83
N VAL A 136 -2.28 -13.94 -8.25
CA VAL A 136 -3.39 -14.78 -8.73
C VAL A 136 -4.76 -14.24 -8.29
N TYR A 137 -4.81 -13.38 -7.28
CA TYR A 137 -6.04 -12.74 -6.82
C TYR A 137 -6.04 -11.27 -7.21
N PRO A 138 -7.17 -10.70 -7.67
CA PRO A 138 -7.32 -9.26 -7.84
C PRO A 138 -7.26 -8.54 -6.49
N PHE A 139 -6.04 -8.22 -6.05
CA PHE A 139 -5.78 -7.69 -4.72
C PHE A 139 -4.92 -6.43 -4.77
N ARG A 140 -5.15 -5.49 -3.88
CA ARG A 140 -4.46 -4.19 -3.82
C ARG A 140 -2.92 -4.28 -3.80
N PHE A 141 -2.36 -5.41 -3.34
CA PHE A 141 -0.91 -5.66 -3.38
C PHE A 141 -0.36 -5.85 -4.79
N GLY A 142 -1.21 -6.08 -5.81
CA GLY A 142 -0.77 -6.11 -7.20
C GLY A 142 -0.23 -4.75 -7.68
N ILE A 143 -0.71 -3.64 -7.12
CA ILE A 143 -0.27 -2.29 -7.53
C ILE A 143 0.40 -1.48 -6.41
N TYR A 144 0.08 -1.73 -5.14
CA TYR A 144 0.56 -0.91 -4.04
C TYR A 144 2.08 -0.83 -3.92
N PRO A 145 2.84 -1.96 -4.05
CA PRO A 145 4.30 -1.93 -4.08
C PRO A 145 4.87 -1.15 -5.28
N ALA A 146 4.22 -1.28 -6.45
CA ALA A 146 4.60 -0.56 -7.67
C ALA A 146 4.46 0.96 -7.50
N VAL A 147 3.31 1.40 -7.00
CA VAL A 147 3.05 2.84 -6.77
C VAL A 147 3.96 3.40 -5.68
N SER A 148 4.28 2.60 -4.64
CA SER A 148 5.26 2.98 -3.61
C SER A 148 6.65 3.25 -4.22
N LEU A 149 7.14 2.34 -5.05
CA LEU A 149 8.42 2.50 -5.74
C LEU A 149 8.40 3.69 -6.72
N LEU A 150 7.30 3.89 -7.44
CA LEU A 150 7.12 5.01 -8.35
C LEU A 150 7.21 6.36 -7.62
N LEU A 151 6.64 6.48 -6.43
CA LEU A 151 6.75 7.69 -5.60
C LEU A 151 8.20 8.02 -5.27
N PHE A 152 8.99 7.04 -4.84
CA PHE A 152 10.41 7.25 -4.58
C PHE A 152 11.19 7.59 -5.85
N GLY A 153 10.87 6.95 -6.97
CA GLY A 153 11.50 7.28 -8.28
C GLY A 153 11.20 8.71 -8.73
N LEU A 154 9.95 9.17 -8.61
CA LEU A 154 9.56 10.54 -8.94
C LEU A 154 10.20 11.55 -7.98
N ALA A 155 10.23 11.28 -6.68
CA ALA A 155 10.92 12.12 -5.70
C ALA A 155 12.42 12.26 -6.03
N GLN A 156 13.08 11.15 -6.36
CA GLN A 156 14.48 11.16 -6.79
C GLN A 156 14.69 12.03 -8.03
N MET A 157 13.80 11.94 -9.02
CA MET A 157 13.87 12.79 -10.23
C MET A 157 13.71 14.27 -9.90
N VAL A 158 12.80 14.62 -8.99
CA VAL A 158 12.63 16.01 -8.50
C VAL A 158 13.92 16.50 -7.88
N LEU A 159 14.51 15.76 -6.95
CA LEU A 159 15.75 16.16 -6.26
C LEU A 159 16.92 16.33 -7.23
N ILE A 160 17.09 15.40 -8.20
CA ILE A 160 18.12 15.51 -9.23
C ILE A 160 17.92 16.75 -10.11
N SER A 161 16.67 17.06 -10.46
CA SER A 161 16.36 18.24 -11.24
C SER A 161 16.66 19.53 -10.48
N VAL A 162 16.44 19.55 -9.15
CA VAL A 162 16.83 20.68 -8.29
C VAL A 162 18.36 20.83 -8.28
N GLU A 163 19.10 19.74 -8.05
CA GLU A 163 20.58 19.76 -8.08
C GLU A 163 21.13 20.25 -9.43
N ASN A 164 20.44 19.95 -10.54
CA ASN A 164 20.83 20.33 -11.90
C ASN A 164 20.27 21.69 -12.36
N LYS A 165 19.47 22.38 -11.55
CA LYS A 165 18.74 23.62 -11.93
C LYS A 165 17.77 23.43 -13.11
N GLU A 166 17.22 22.23 -13.27
CA GLU A 166 16.26 21.91 -14.32
C GLU A 166 14.82 22.23 -13.85
N LYS A 167 13.92 22.55 -14.80
CA LYS A 167 12.49 22.71 -14.51
C LYS A 167 11.89 21.36 -14.10
N HIS A 168 11.22 21.30 -12.96
CA HIS A 168 10.70 20.04 -12.39
C HIS A 168 9.23 20.12 -11.95
N TRP A 169 8.55 21.24 -12.15
CA TRP A 169 7.18 21.44 -11.68
C TRP A 169 6.19 20.37 -12.17
N LYS A 170 6.33 19.88 -13.43
CA LYS A 170 5.51 18.79 -13.98
C LYS A 170 5.69 17.50 -13.17
N THR A 171 6.93 17.15 -12.85
CA THR A 171 7.25 15.97 -12.04
C THR A 171 6.69 16.09 -10.62
N VAL A 172 6.71 17.30 -10.05
CA VAL A 172 6.12 17.56 -8.72
C VAL A 172 4.60 17.39 -8.74
N VAL A 173 3.90 17.89 -9.78
CA VAL A 173 2.45 17.68 -9.93
C VAL A 173 2.13 16.19 -10.10
N VAL A 174 2.86 15.49 -10.98
CA VAL A 174 2.70 14.03 -11.17
C VAL A 174 2.95 13.28 -9.86
N PHE A 175 3.98 13.65 -9.09
CA PHE A 175 4.23 13.09 -7.77
C PHE A 175 3.02 13.27 -6.84
N GLY A 176 2.43 14.46 -6.81
CA GLY A 176 1.22 14.75 -6.02
C GLY A 176 0.01 13.90 -6.44
N LEU A 177 -0.23 13.76 -7.75
CA LEU A 177 -1.30 12.90 -8.29
C LEU A 177 -1.09 11.43 -7.91
N VAL A 178 0.14 10.93 -8.06
CA VAL A 178 0.50 9.55 -7.69
C VAL A 178 0.39 9.34 -6.19
N LEU A 179 0.74 10.33 -5.36
CA LEU A 179 0.58 10.29 -3.90
C LEU A 179 -0.91 10.25 -3.50
N GLY A 180 -1.76 11.03 -4.17
CA GLY A 180 -3.21 10.98 -3.98
C GLY A 180 -3.80 9.63 -4.36
N PHE A 181 -3.37 9.05 -5.47
CA PHE A 181 -3.77 7.71 -5.88
C PHE A 181 -3.30 6.64 -4.88
N PHE A 182 -2.03 6.69 -4.46
CA PHE A 182 -1.45 5.81 -3.43
C PHE A 182 -2.27 5.81 -2.14
N TRP A 183 -2.72 6.99 -1.70
CA TRP A 183 -3.51 7.16 -0.47
C TRP A 183 -4.88 6.46 -0.56
N ASN A 184 -5.43 6.33 -1.78
CA ASN A 184 -6.72 5.68 -2.04
C ASN A 184 -6.61 4.18 -2.37
N ILE A 185 -5.41 3.60 -2.38
CA ILE A 185 -5.23 2.16 -2.54
C ILE A 185 -5.36 1.46 -1.18
N ARG A 186 -4.68 1.97 -0.12
CA ARG A 186 -4.63 1.31 1.19
C ARG A 186 -4.71 2.29 2.35
N GLY A 187 -5.33 1.83 3.45
CA GLY A 187 -5.55 2.66 4.64
C GLY A 187 -4.28 3.08 5.37
N GLU A 188 -3.24 2.21 5.37
CA GLU A 188 -1.97 2.42 6.05
C GLU A 188 -0.96 3.28 5.28
N ALA A 189 -1.36 3.99 4.24
CA ALA A 189 -0.47 4.85 3.43
C ALA A 189 0.35 5.88 4.23
N ILE A 190 -0.04 6.15 5.47
CA ILE A 190 0.67 7.08 6.38
C ILE A 190 2.14 6.72 6.64
N TRP A 191 2.55 5.46 6.42
CA TRP A 191 3.94 5.02 6.63
C TRP A 191 4.96 5.78 5.80
N ILE A 192 4.54 6.38 4.68
CA ILE A 192 5.44 7.15 3.80
C ILE A 192 5.83 8.52 4.38
N MET A 193 5.10 9.02 5.39
CA MET A 193 5.29 10.37 5.94
C MET A 193 6.72 10.67 6.42
N PRO A 194 7.43 9.81 7.17
CA PRO A 194 8.81 10.08 7.55
C PRO A 194 9.73 10.24 6.34
N SER A 195 9.51 9.44 5.28
CA SER A 195 10.25 9.59 4.02
C SER A 195 9.99 10.95 3.37
N LEU A 196 8.73 11.40 3.34
CA LEU A 196 8.36 12.71 2.78
C LEU A 196 8.99 13.86 3.56
N ILE A 197 9.05 13.78 4.89
CA ILE A 197 9.71 14.79 5.74
C ILE A 197 11.19 14.91 5.37
N VAL A 198 11.90 13.77 5.25
CA VAL A 198 13.31 13.74 4.84
C VAL A 198 13.49 14.34 3.44
N LEU A 199 12.65 13.97 2.48
CA LEU A 199 12.72 14.45 1.10
C LEU A 199 12.44 15.95 0.99
N ILE A 200 11.43 16.48 1.69
CA ILE A 200 11.07 17.91 1.72
C ILE A 200 12.18 18.70 2.39
N GLY A 201 12.70 18.23 3.53
CA GLY A 201 13.79 18.87 4.24
C GLY A 201 15.03 19.01 3.36
N PHE A 202 15.39 17.95 2.62
CA PHE A 202 16.53 18.01 1.71
C PHE A 202 16.25 18.88 0.47
N TYR A 203 15.05 18.86 -0.06
CA TYR A 203 14.66 19.75 -1.17
C TYR A 203 14.92 21.22 -0.78
N GLY A 204 14.48 21.63 0.42
CA GLY A 204 14.72 22.96 0.95
C GLY A 204 16.22 23.27 1.09
N PHE A 205 16.98 22.35 1.65
CA PHE A 205 18.42 22.48 1.81
C PHE A 205 19.19 22.54 0.47
N ALA A 206 18.83 21.69 -0.50
CA ALA A 206 19.42 21.73 -1.83
C ALA A 206 19.15 23.05 -2.56
N SER A 207 17.97 23.61 -2.34
CA SER A 207 17.57 24.89 -2.91
C SER A 207 18.37 26.08 -2.33
N THR A 208 18.81 26.02 -1.06
CA THR A 208 19.64 27.07 -0.44
C THR A 208 21.07 27.09 -0.97
N ARG A 209 21.63 25.95 -1.35
CA ARG A 209 23.04 25.84 -1.80
C ARG A 209 23.31 26.45 -3.16
N HIS A 210 22.29 26.74 -3.94
CA HIS A 210 22.46 27.24 -5.31
C HIS A 210 22.68 28.75 -5.41
N ASP A 211 22.32 29.49 -4.37
CA ASP A 211 22.56 30.92 -4.30
C ASP A 211 23.65 31.22 -3.27
N SER A 212 24.88 31.22 -3.70
CA SER A 212 26.02 31.69 -2.87
C SER A 212 25.78 33.16 -2.49
N GLY A 213 25.20 33.39 -1.33
CA GLY A 213 24.75 34.69 -0.84
C GLY A 213 23.23 34.83 -0.72
N ALA A 214 22.41 33.83 -1.10
CA ALA A 214 20.98 33.95 -1.04
C ALA A 214 20.45 33.88 0.41
N LYS A 215 19.68 34.89 0.72
CA LYS A 215 18.81 34.91 1.89
C LYS A 215 17.94 33.64 1.90
N VAL A 216 17.64 33.07 3.06
CA VAL A 216 16.78 31.87 3.29
C VAL A 216 15.43 31.94 2.55
N GLY A 217 14.97 33.16 2.20
CA GLY A 217 13.70 33.42 1.56
C GLY A 217 13.43 32.72 0.20
N PRO A 218 14.34 32.73 -0.78
CA PRO A 218 14.07 32.11 -2.09
C PRO A 218 13.98 30.58 -2.00
N ALA A 219 14.83 29.92 -1.22
CA ALA A 219 14.79 28.47 -1.04
C ALA A 219 13.52 28.04 -0.31
N PHE A 220 13.10 28.77 0.70
CA PHE A 220 11.82 28.55 1.38
C PHE A 220 10.64 28.68 0.41
N ARG A 221 10.63 29.72 -0.42
CA ARG A 221 9.57 29.92 -1.45
C ARG A 221 9.53 28.76 -2.45
N SER A 222 10.70 28.29 -2.93
CA SER A 222 10.78 27.15 -3.85
C SER A 222 10.25 25.87 -3.21
N THR A 223 10.60 25.60 -1.95
CA THR A 223 10.14 24.44 -1.19
C THR A 223 8.63 24.51 -0.97
N LEU A 224 8.14 25.67 -0.54
CA LEU A 224 6.71 25.89 -0.33
C LEU A 224 5.93 25.72 -1.64
N ALA A 225 6.41 26.27 -2.74
CA ALA A 225 5.79 26.08 -4.05
C ALA A 225 5.74 24.61 -4.48
N ALA A 226 6.82 23.85 -4.26
CA ALA A 226 6.82 22.42 -4.56
C ALA A 226 5.83 21.64 -3.68
N VAL A 227 5.77 21.94 -2.37
CA VAL A 227 4.80 21.32 -1.45
C VAL A 227 3.36 21.67 -1.87
N ILE A 228 3.09 22.93 -2.21
CA ILE A 228 1.75 23.37 -2.69
C ILE A 228 1.38 22.64 -3.98
N LEU A 229 2.29 22.58 -4.97
CA LEU A 229 2.03 21.89 -6.23
C LEU A 229 1.78 20.40 -6.06
N ALA A 230 2.57 19.72 -5.22
CA ALA A 230 2.32 18.33 -4.86
C ALA A 230 1.00 18.17 -4.10
N GLY A 231 0.71 19.10 -3.17
CA GLY A 231 -0.55 19.17 -2.43
C GLY A 231 -1.76 19.33 -3.35
N ILE A 232 -1.69 20.19 -4.37
CA ILE A 232 -2.75 20.35 -5.38
C ILE A 232 -3.01 19.00 -6.09
N GLY A 233 -1.98 18.31 -6.54
CA GLY A 233 -2.14 16.99 -7.16
C GLY A 233 -2.77 15.96 -6.22
N PHE A 234 -2.32 15.93 -4.98
CA PHE A 234 -2.89 15.05 -3.93
C PHE A 234 -4.37 15.35 -3.66
N ILE A 235 -4.69 16.63 -3.46
CA ILE A 235 -6.06 17.09 -3.19
C ILE A 235 -6.95 16.81 -4.40
N ALA A 236 -6.49 17.04 -5.62
CA ALA A 236 -7.27 16.81 -6.83
C ALA A 236 -7.78 15.36 -6.92
N VAL A 237 -6.93 14.37 -6.63
CA VAL A 237 -7.34 12.95 -6.64
C VAL A 237 -8.32 12.65 -5.51
N ASN A 238 -8.01 13.06 -4.27
CA ASN A 238 -8.87 12.78 -3.12
C ASN A 238 -10.22 13.49 -3.22
N SER A 239 -10.22 14.77 -3.61
CA SER A 239 -11.45 15.55 -3.80
C SER A 239 -12.25 15.05 -5.01
N GLY A 240 -11.60 14.61 -6.07
CA GLY A 240 -12.27 14.00 -7.22
C GLY A 240 -13.05 12.75 -6.82
N ILE A 241 -12.44 11.85 -6.04
CA ILE A 241 -13.10 10.66 -5.50
C ILE A 241 -14.23 11.05 -4.53
N ALA A 242 -13.96 11.98 -3.60
CA ALA A 242 -14.96 12.43 -2.63
C ALA A 242 -16.14 13.13 -3.30
N TYR A 243 -15.91 13.89 -4.37
CA TYR A 243 -16.95 14.53 -5.17
C TYR A 243 -17.83 13.49 -5.90
N GLN A 244 -17.23 12.45 -6.48
CA GLN A 244 -18.00 11.35 -7.08
C GLN A 244 -18.87 10.66 -6.02
N ASN A 245 -18.33 10.42 -4.83
CA ASN A 245 -19.11 9.83 -3.73
C ASN A 245 -20.22 10.78 -3.24
N LEU A 246 -19.99 12.09 -3.22
CA LEU A 246 -21.03 13.08 -2.93
C LEU A 246 -22.16 13.01 -3.97
N LYS A 247 -21.80 12.96 -5.26
CA LYS A 247 -22.75 12.91 -6.36
C LYS A 247 -23.62 11.64 -6.35
N HIS A 248 -23.02 10.49 -6.06
CA HIS A 248 -23.72 9.20 -6.13
C HIS A 248 -24.35 8.78 -4.80
N TYR A 249 -23.78 9.19 -3.66
CA TYR A 249 -24.18 8.70 -2.33
C TYR A 249 -24.54 9.82 -1.35
N GLY A 250 -24.39 11.09 -1.71
CA GLY A 250 -24.74 12.23 -0.84
C GLY A 250 -23.74 12.54 0.27
N VAL A 251 -22.54 11.94 0.26
CA VAL A 251 -21.50 12.17 1.28
C VAL A 251 -20.14 12.50 0.67
N TYR A 252 -19.51 13.59 1.15
CA TYR A 252 -18.18 14.02 0.69
C TYR A 252 -17.08 13.29 1.48
N THR A 253 -16.79 12.06 1.09
CA THR A 253 -15.73 11.25 1.69
C THR A 253 -15.12 10.31 0.65
N ALA A 254 -13.80 10.10 0.68
CA ALA A 254 -13.14 9.13 -0.18
C ALA A 254 -13.22 7.69 0.39
N ASN A 255 -13.42 7.55 1.71
CA ASN A 255 -13.49 6.27 2.40
C ASN A 255 -14.24 6.44 3.72
N GLU A 256 -15.29 5.66 3.94
CA GLU A 256 -16.14 5.77 5.14
C GLU A 256 -15.44 5.37 6.43
N MET A 257 -14.49 4.44 6.41
CA MET A 257 -13.69 4.12 7.60
C MET A 257 -12.91 5.32 8.15
N LYS A 258 -12.66 6.32 7.29
CA LYS A 258 -11.98 7.56 7.65
C LYS A 258 -12.96 8.74 7.82
N SER A 259 -14.26 8.51 7.64
CA SER A 259 -15.27 9.56 7.82
C SER A 259 -15.37 9.98 9.28
N PRO A 260 -15.73 11.26 9.55
CA PRO A 260 -15.97 11.72 10.92
C PRO A 260 -17.02 10.88 11.66
N ALA A 261 -18.09 10.48 10.97
CA ALA A 261 -19.18 9.69 11.56
C ALA A 261 -18.72 8.29 12.02
N PHE A 262 -17.98 7.55 11.17
CA PHE A 262 -17.46 6.25 11.57
C PHE A 262 -16.44 6.37 12.71
N LYS A 263 -15.57 7.37 12.65
CA LYS A 263 -14.57 7.65 13.69
C LYS A 263 -15.22 8.08 15.01
N SER A 264 -16.31 8.83 14.95
CA SER A 264 -17.11 9.20 16.15
C SER A 264 -17.63 7.93 16.85
N ALA A 265 -18.34 7.06 16.12
CA ALA A 265 -18.90 5.84 16.69
C ALA A 265 -17.83 4.85 17.17
N TYR A 266 -16.88 4.51 16.29
CA TYR A 266 -15.86 3.50 16.60
C TYR A 266 -14.89 4.00 17.69
N GLY A 267 -14.48 5.27 17.62
CA GLY A 267 -13.64 5.89 18.63
C GLY A 267 -14.33 6.03 19.98
N GLY A 268 -15.64 6.31 20.00
CA GLY A 268 -16.46 6.30 21.21
C GLY A 268 -16.45 4.93 21.89
N LEU A 269 -16.68 3.87 21.12
CA LEU A 269 -16.62 2.49 21.64
C LEU A 269 -15.23 2.12 22.18
N LEU A 270 -14.16 2.58 21.54
CA LEU A 270 -12.77 2.33 21.98
C LEU A 270 -12.40 3.09 23.27
N ARG A 271 -13.15 4.12 23.66
CA ARG A 271 -12.95 4.87 24.92
C ARG A 271 -13.45 4.11 26.15
N ILE A 272 -14.42 3.21 25.99
CA ILE A 272 -15.04 2.52 27.13
C ILE A 272 -13.97 1.70 27.85
N GLU A 273 -13.76 2.01 29.14
CA GLU A 273 -12.81 1.27 29.97
C GLU A 273 -13.49 0.03 30.54
N THR A 274 -12.83 -1.12 30.37
CA THR A 274 -13.30 -2.42 30.87
C THR A 274 -12.37 -2.96 31.95
N VAL A 275 -12.90 -3.71 32.88
CA VAL A 275 -12.13 -4.33 33.97
C VAL A 275 -11.21 -5.42 33.39
N ILE A 276 -11.76 -6.25 32.51
CA ILE A 276 -11.02 -7.30 31.82
C ILE A 276 -10.77 -6.85 30.38
N TRP A 277 -9.50 -6.72 30.03
CA TRP A 277 -9.13 -6.48 28.63
C TRP A 277 -8.48 -7.74 28.05
N GLU A 278 -8.82 -8.05 26.82
CA GLU A 278 -8.24 -9.15 26.08
C GLU A 278 -7.47 -8.63 24.87
N ARG A 279 -6.26 -9.17 24.68
CA ARG A 279 -5.47 -8.84 23.50
C ARG A 279 -6.27 -9.19 22.25
N PHE A 280 -6.27 -8.30 21.27
CA PHE A 280 -7.02 -8.35 20.02
C PHE A 280 -8.53 -8.10 20.12
N ILE A 281 -9.10 -7.92 21.29
CA ILE A 281 -10.54 -7.69 21.52
C ILE A 281 -10.73 -6.32 22.19
N PRO A 282 -10.60 -5.21 21.43
CA PRO A 282 -10.66 -3.87 22.04
C PRO A 282 -12.06 -3.44 22.47
N ILE A 283 -13.10 -4.04 21.90
CA ILE A 283 -14.51 -3.77 22.19
C ILE A 283 -15.14 -5.11 22.59
N ASN A 284 -14.78 -5.56 23.80
CA ASN A 284 -15.27 -6.80 24.35
C ASN A 284 -16.74 -6.71 24.77
N ARG A 285 -17.32 -7.82 25.24
CA ARG A 285 -18.71 -7.87 25.65
C ARG A 285 -19.04 -6.86 26.75
N GLU A 286 -18.13 -6.64 27.73
CA GLU A 286 -18.30 -5.66 28.80
C GLU A 286 -18.43 -4.23 28.22
N ALA A 287 -17.54 -3.85 27.28
CA ALA A 287 -17.62 -2.56 26.60
C ALA A 287 -18.95 -2.40 25.84
N ARG A 288 -19.38 -3.45 25.14
CA ARG A 288 -20.66 -3.41 24.41
C ARG A 288 -21.85 -3.30 25.34
N GLN A 289 -21.86 -4.01 26.49
CA GLN A 289 -22.93 -3.88 27.50
C GLN A 289 -22.98 -2.47 28.07
N ALA A 290 -21.84 -1.87 28.39
CA ALA A 290 -21.79 -0.47 28.82
C ALA A 290 -22.31 0.49 27.74
N ALA A 291 -21.94 0.26 26.47
CA ALA A 291 -22.46 1.06 25.36
C ALA A 291 -23.98 0.91 25.19
N TYR A 292 -24.53 -0.32 25.35
CA TYR A 292 -25.99 -0.53 25.27
C TYR A 292 -26.76 0.18 26.38
N SER A 293 -26.16 0.36 27.55
CA SER A 293 -26.83 1.04 28.67
C SER A 293 -26.95 2.55 28.50
N VAL A 294 -26.06 3.17 27.70
CA VAL A 294 -25.96 4.63 27.54
C VAL A 294 -26.29 5.15 26.14
N SER A 295 -26.28 4.29 25.13
CA SER A 295 -26.58 4.65 23.75
C SER A 295 -27.81 3.90 23.23
N PRO A 296 -29.00 4.53 23.20
CA PRO A 296 -30.18 3.96 22.57
C PRO A 296 -29.96 3.58 21.11
N ALA A 297 -29.14 4.34 20.38
CA ALA A 297 -28.76 4.03 19.01
C ALA A 297 -27.95 2.72 18.94
N PHE A 298 -26.91 2.58 19.77
CA PHE A 298 -26.09 1.36 19.78
C PHE A 298 -26.85 0.14 20.31
N LYS A 299 -27.76 0.34 21.27
CA LYS A 299 -28.64 -0.73 21.81
C LYS A 299 -29.41 -1.46 20.72
N ARG A 300 -29.80 -0.81 19.63
CA ARG A 300 -30.47 -1.41 18.48
C ARG A 300 -29.65 -2.50 17.79
N LEU A 301 -28.33 -2.51 18.01
CA LEU A 301 -27.41 -3.49 17.42
C LEU A 301 -27.18 -4.72 18.31
N GLU A 302 -27.70 -4.72 19.55
CA GLU A 302 -27.47 -5.79 20.53
C GLU A 302 -27.88 -7.17 20.01
N GLN A 303 -29.05 -7.27 19.37
CA GLN A 303 -29.53 -8.52 18.80
C GLN A 303 -28.54 -9.12 17.79
N TYR A 304 -27.93 -8.27 16.96
CA TYR A 304 -26.94 -8.72 15.99
C TYR A 304 -25.65 -9.21 16.66
N PHE A 305 -25.13 -8.43 17.62
CA PHE A 305 -23.84 -8.73 18.24
C PHE A 305 -23.90 -9.88 19.26
N GLU A 306 -24.96 -9.98 20.04
CA GLU A 306 -24.98 -10.92 21.17
C GLU A 306 -25.73 -12.23 20.86
N TYR A 307 -26.74 -12.18 20.00
CA TYR A 307 -27.64 -13.33 19.78
C TYR A 307 -27.84 -13.69 18.31
N GLY A 308 -27.42 -12.84 17.39
CA GLY A 308 -27.74 -12.95 15.99
C GLY A 308 -26.56 -13.43 15.12
N ARG A 309 -26.67 -13.08 13.84
CA ARG A 309 -25.74 -13.49 12.78
C ARG A 309 -24.30 -13.02 13.03
N GLY A 310 -24.09 -11.97 13.81
CA GLY A 310 -22.77 -11.42 14.10
C GLY A 310 -21.87 -12.46 14.79
N THR A 311 -22.40 -13.17 15.79
CA THR A 311 -21.66 -14.21 16.53
C THR A 311 -21.22 -15.35 15.61
N GLN A 312 -22.09 -15.78 14.70
CA GLN A 312 -21.82 -16.89 13.78
C GLN A 312 -20.81 -16.52 12.69
N THR A 313 -20.83 -15.26 12.23
CA THR A 313 -20.01 -14.82 11.10
C THR A 313 -18.63 -14.34 11.52
N TRP A 314 -18.54 -13.61 12.62
CA TRP A 314 -17.34 -12.83 12.98
C TRP A 314 -16.60 -13.32 14.20
N MET A 315 -17.24 -14.09 15.13
CA MET A 315 -16.59 -14.67 16.31
C MET A 315 -15.97 -16.04 15.95
N LYS A 316 -15.02 -16.06 15.02
CA LYS A 316 -14.41 -17.31 14.55
C LYS A 316 -13.48 -17.94 15.59
N GLY A 317 -13.90 -19.08 16.16
CA GLY A 317 -13.07 -19.92 17.01
C GLY A 317 -12.59 -19.25 18.30
N GLY A 318 -13.20 -18.14 18.66
CA GLY A 318 -12.83 -17.31 19.79
C GLY A 318 -14.02 -16.92 20.64
N SER A 319 -13.70 -16.29 21.73
CA SER A 319 -14.65 -15.83 22.73
C SER A 319 -15.40 -14.54 22.31
N ASP A 320 -14.84 -13.73 21.38
CA ASP A 320 -15.40 -12.42 21.01
C ASP A 320 -14.89 -11.87 19.65
N TYR A 321 -15.29 -10.64 19.29
CA TYR A 321 -14.94 -9.95 18.04
C TYR A 321 -13.51 -9.42 18.06
N ILE A 322 -12.63 -9.96 17.25
CA ILE A 322 -11.26 -9.44 17.14
C ILE A 322 -11.21 -8.11 16.36
N ALA A 323 -10.28 -7.25 16.72
CA ALA A 323 -10.10 -5.90 16.16
C ALA A 323 -10.01 -5.87 14.63
N ALA A 324 -9.42 -6.90 14.01
CA ALA A 324 -9.33 -6.99 12.55
C ALA A 324 -10.71 -7.17 11.88
N PHE A 325 -11.71 -7.72 12.59
CA PHE A 325 -13.04 -8.01 12.04
C PHE A 325 -14.14 -7.12 12.62
N PHE A 326 -13.96 -6.53 13.79
CA PHE A 326 -14.99 -5.71 14.43
C PHE A 326 -15.52 -4.58 13.53
N PRO A 327 -14.71 -3.82 12.77
CA PRO A 327 -15.23 -2.78 11.87
C PRO A 327 -16.19 -3.33 10.79
N TRP A 328 -15.97 -4.56 10.34
CA TRP A 328 -16.86 -5.25 9.39
C TRP A 328 -18.12 -5.71 10.07
N ALA A 329 -18.00 -6.35 11.24
CA ALA A 329 -19.14 -6.78 12.05
C ALA A 329 -20.04 -5.59 12.42
N PHE A 330 -19.44 -4.44 12.76
CA PHE A 330 -20.16 -3.21 13.10
C PHE A 330 -20.97 -2.68 11.90
N ARG A 331 -20.37 -2.64 10.72
CA ARG A 331 -21.10 -2.24 9.49
C ARG A 331 -22.21 -3.23 9.13
N ASP A 332 -21.96 -4.52 9.26
CA ASP A 332 -23.00 -5.55 9.05
C ASP A 332 -24.14 -5.43 10.07
N ALA A 333 -23.84 -5.11 11.33
CA ALA A 333 -24.83 -4.86 12.37
C ALA A 333 -25.73 -3.67 12.00
N VAL A 334 -25.13 -2.55 11.58
CA VAL A 334 -25.85 -1.35 11.15
C VAL A 334 -26.70 -1.64 9.89
N TYR A 335 -26.16 -2.43 8.95
CA TYR A 335 -26.90 -2.89 7.77
C TYR A 335 -28.12 -3.76 8.16
N SER A 336 -27.97 -4.64 9.14
CA SER A 336 -29.02 -5.58 9.56
C SER A 336 -30.27 -4.91 10.12
N ILE A 337 -30.15 -3.66 10.61
CA ILE A 337 -31.28 -2.86 11.12
C ILE A 337 -31.81 -1.84 10.10
N GLY A 338 -31.43 -1.99 8.81
CA GLY A 338 -31.99 -1.25 7.69
C GLY A 338 -31.28 0.04 7.31
N TYR A 339 -30.15 0.38 7.91
CA TYR A 339 -29.23 1.42 7.42
C TYR A 339 -28.45 0.91 6.21
N PHE A 340 -27.58 1.73 5.62
CA PHE A 340 -26.91 1.47 4.34
C PHE A 340 -27.85 1.43 3.13
N ARG A 341 -29.02 2.08 3.23
CA ARG A 341 -29.86 2.42 2.09
C ARG A 341 -29.40 3.71 1.44
N ASP A 342 -28.99 4.67 2.27
CA ASP A 342 -28.37 5.93 1.88
C ASP A 342 -27.25 6.29 2.88
N ALA A 343 -26.22 7.00 2.39
CA ALA A 343 -25.06 7.30 3.21
C ALA A 343 -25.31 8.43 4.23
N PRO A 344 -26.07 9.49 3.94
CA PRO A 344 -26.40 10.51 4.93
C PRO A 344 -27.07 9.95 6.18
N SER A 345 -28.10 9.12 6.04
CA SER A 345 -28.79 8.49 7.18
C SER A 345 -27.86 7.55 7.95
N THR A 346 -27.01 6.80 7.25
CA THR A 346 -26.01 5.92 7.88
C THR A 346 -24.99 6.74 8.68
N HIS A 347 -24.48 7.84 8.12
CA HIS A 347 -23.54 8.72 8.81
C HIS A 347 -24.19 9.39 10.03
N ALA A 348 -25.43 9.87 9.92
CA ALA A 348 -26.15 10.45 11.04
C ALA A 348 -26.33 9.44 12.19
N PHE A 349 -26.68 8.19 11.88
CA PHE A 349 -26.82 7.14 12.88
C PHE A 349 -25.47 6.80 13.56
N LEU A 350 -24.39 6.68 12.80
CA LEU A 350 -23.06 6.44 13.35
C LEU A 350 -22.61 7.61 14.25
N ASP A 351 -22.82 8.84 13.80
CA ASP A 351 -22.48 10.03 14.58
C ASP A 351 -23.31 10.12 15.87
N GLN A 352 -24.58 9.73 15.82
CA GLN A 352 -25.45 9.64 17.00
C GLN A 352 -24.88 8.65 18.02
N ILE A 353 -24.46 7.44 17.60
CA ILE A 353 -23.83 6.45 18.50
C ILE A 353 -22.62 7.07 19.19
N GLY A 354 -21.75 7.73 18.41
CA GLY A 354 -20.55 8.35 18.96
C GLY A 354 -20.88 9.45 19.98
N LYS A 355 -21.82 10.32 19.66
CA LYS A 355 -22.26 11.42 20.55
C LYS A 355 -22.88 10.91 21.86
N GLU A 356 -23.75 9.89 21.78
CA GLU A 356 -24.39 9.30 22.96
C GLU A 356 -23.35 8.69 23.91
N ILE A 357 -22.37 7.95 23.37
CA ILE A 357 -21.28 7.36 24.17
C ILE A 357 -20.35 8.44 24.74
N ASP A 358 -19.97 9.43 23.93
CA ASP A 358 -19.09 10.51 24.38
C ASP A 358 -19.73 11.35 25.49
N ALA A 359 -21.02 11.68 25.38
CA ALA A 359 -21.76 12.37 26.44
C ALA A 359 -21.74 11.58 27.75
N ALA A 360 -22.05 10.28 27.69
CA ALA A 360 -22.02 9.42 28.88
C ALA A 360 -20.62 9.29 29.50
N CYS A 361 -19.57 9.31 28.67
CA CYS A 361 -18.18 9.34 29.13
C CYS A 361 -17.83 10.66 29.84
N ASP A 362 -18.25 11.80 29.24
CA ASP A 362 -17.91 13.12 29.73
C ASP A 362 -18.70 13.45 31.02
N GLU A 363 -19.94 12.96 31.13
CA GLU A 363 -20.78 13.02 32.36
C GLU A 363 -20.38 11.94 33.40
N LYS A 364 -19.39 11.10 33.12
CA LYS A 364 -18.91 10.01 33.99
C LYS A 364 -19.98 8.96 34.36
N ILE A 365 -20.99 8.79 33.53
CA ILE A 365 -22.03 7.74 33.69
C ILE A 365 -21.39 6.36 33.52
N ILE A 366 -20.44 6.26 32.59
CA ILE A 366 -19.62 5.05 32.38
C ILE A 366 -18.13 5.43 32.50
N LYS A 367 -17.30 4.44 32.84
CA LYS A 367 -15.84 4.64 32.88
C LYS A 367 -15.26 4.71 31.46
N CYS A 368 -14.51 5.77 31.19
CA CYS A 368 -13.93 6.02 29.89
C CYS A 368 -12.48 6.46 29.98
N LEU A 369 -11.72 6.09 28.99
CA LEU A 369 -10.36 6.57 28.74
C LEU A 369 -10.40 7.91 28.01
N PRO A 370 -9.36 8.76 28.12
CA PRO A 370 -9.20 9.90 27.24
C PRO A 370 -9.18 9.46 25.76
N ARG A 371 -9.78 10.27 24.88
CA ARG A 371 -9.76 10.00 23.43
C ARG A 371 -8.37 10.31 22.87
N TYR A 372 -7.62 9.31 22.45
CA TYR A 372 -6.30 9.47 21.81
C TYR A 372 -6.18 8.80 20.45
N SER A 373 -7.10 7.94 20.09
CA SER A 373 -7.20 7.38 18.75
C SER A 373 -8.66 7.13 18.38
N GLU A 374 -8.99 7.31 17.11
CA GLU A 374 -10.34 7.09 16.59
C GLU A 374 -10.46 5.72 15.89
N LEU A 375 -9.34 5.04 15.61
CA LEU A 375 -9.32 3.80 14.83
C LEU A 375 -8.40 2.72 15.41
N ALA A 376 -7.50 3.05 16.33
CA ALA A 376 -6.56 2.10 16.91
C ALA A 376 -6.87 1.86 18.40
N PRO A 377 -6.84 0.62 18.88
CA PRO A 377 -6.96 0.32 20.30
C PRO A 377 -5.86 1.00 21.13
N LYS A 378 -6.12 1.20 22.41
CA LYS A 378 -5.12 1.68 23.35
C LYS A 378 -3.93 0.71 23.39
N TRP A 379 -2.72 1.27 23.39
CA TRP A 379 -1.51 0.51 23.67
C TRP A 379 -1.37 0.27 25.19
N HIS A 380 -1.20 -0.97 25.60
CA HIS A 380 -0.95 -1.33 26.97
C HIS A 380 0.56 -1.48 27.23
N SER A 381 1.04 -0.98 28.35
CA SER A 381 2.47 -1.01 28.71
C SER A 381 3.06 -2.43 28.76
N GLU A 382 2.25 -3.42 29.10
CA GLU A 382 2.59 -4.85 29.10
C GLU A 382 3.00 -5.36 27.71
N TRP A 383 2.58 -4.68 26.65
CA TRP A 383 2.94 -5.04 25.28
C TRP A 383 4.29 -4.47 24.81
N ASN A 384 4.99 -3.69 25.64
CA ASN A 384 6.24 -3.06 25.25
C ASN A 384 7.30 -4.09 24.81
N SER A 385 7.54 -5.12 25.61
CA SER A 385 8.51 -6.18 25.27
C SER A 385 8.10 -6.96 24.02
N LEU A 386 6.82 -7.29 23.91
CA LEU A 386 6.25 -7.95 22.74
C LEU A 386 6.33 -7.04 21.50
N GLY A 387 6.07 -5.75 21.66
CA GLY A 387 6.18 -4.75 20.58
C GLY A 387 7.60 -4.69 20.03
N VAL A 388 8.60 -4.60 20.88
CA VAL A 388 10.01 -4.59 20.47
C VAL A 388 10.38 -5.90 19.75
N ALA A 389 10.01 -7.05 20.32
CA ALA A 389 10.27 -8.35 19.70
C ALA A 389 9.60 -8.47 18.31
N THR A 390 8.34 -8.04 18.21
CA THR A 390 7.56 -8.04 16.95
C THR A 390 8.15 -7.10 15.91
N PHE A 391 8.61 -5.92 16.33
CA PHE A 391 9.26 -4.95 15.44
C PHE A 391 10.56 -5.51 14.84
N ILE A 392 11.42 -6.09 15.69
CA ILE A 392 12.67 -6.72 15.25
C ILE A 392 12.38 -7.88 14.28
N GLU A 393 11.41 -8.73 14.60
CA GLU A 393 11.03 -9.85 13.73
C GLU A 393 10.44 -9.34 12.40
N THR A 394 9.67 -8.25 12.42
CA THR A 394 9.13 -7.62 11.21
C THR A 394 10.25 -7.11 10.31
N LEU A 395 11.24 -6.39 10.86
CA LEU A 395 12.42 -5.95 10.11
C LEU A 395 13.20 -7.14 9.51
N LYS A 396 13.40 -8.22 10.30
CA LYS A 396 14.04 -9.44 9.80
C LYS A 396 13.27 -10.07 8.64
N ARG A 397 11.94 -10.10 8.70
CA ARG A 397 11.09 -10.64 7.63
C ARG A 397 11.14 -9.80 6.35
N MET A 398 11.22 -8.48 6.46
CA MET A 398 11.32 -7.56 5.31
C MET A 398 12.54 -7.88 4.43
N VAL A 399 13.67 -8.29 5.03
CA VAL A 399 14.92 -8.55 4.30
C VAL A 399 15.09 -10.01 3.89
N LYS A 400 14.31 -10.94 4.45
CA LYS A 400 14.50 -12.38 4.23
C LYS A 400 13.89 -12.92 2.95
N PHE A 401 12.98 -12.18 2.29
CA PHE A 401 12.28 -12.62 1.09
C PHE A 401 11.76 -14.07 1.19
N LYS A 402 11.13 -14.42 2.31
CA LYS A 402 10.59 -15.76 2.56
C LYS A 402 9.09 -15.87 2.23
N GLY A 403 8.63 -17.09 1.98
CA GLY A 403 7.20 -17.38 1.79
C GLY A 403 6.70 -17.19 0.36
N PHE A 404 7.60 -16.96 -0.62
CA PHE A 404 7.23 -16.90 -2.02
C PHE A 404 7.15 -18.30 -2.64
N VAL A 405 6.07 -18.53 -3.39
CA VAL A 405 5.82 -19.76 -4.14
C VAL A 405 5.47 -19.37 -5.57
N PRO A 406 6.40 -19.51 -6.52
CA PRO A 406 6.12 -19.26 -7.94
C PRO A 406 4.99 -20.14 -8.44
N ASN A 407 4.03 -19.57 -9.16
CA ASN A 407 2.86 -20.22 -9.76
C ASN A 407 1.99 -21.10 -8.82
N GLY A 408 2.33 -21.24 -7.56
CA GLY A 408 1.57 -21.86 -6.48
C GLY A 408 0.96 -23.23 -6.72
N PRO A 409 0.20 -23.77 -5.78
CA PRO A 409 -0.49 -25.03 -5.96
C PRO A 409 -1.57 -24.92 -7.04
N ARG A 410 -1.86 -26.01 -7.72
CA ARG A 410 -2.97 -26.13 -8.68
C ARG A 410 -4.31 -26.03 -7.96
N SER A 411 -4.73 -24.82 -7.59
CA SER A 411 -6.04 -24.54 -7.02
C SER A 411 -7.03 -24.18 -8.13
N ARG A 412 -8.26 -24.63 -7.99
CA ARG A 412 -9.36 -24.34 -8.92
C ARG A 412 -10.12 -23.08 -8.47
N SER A 413 -10.73 -22.40 -9.43
CA SER A 413 -11.72 -21.35 -9.16
C SER A 413 -12.94 -21.91 -8.44
N LEU A 414 -13.71 -21.03 -7.76
CA LEU A 414 -14.97 -21.40 -7.14
C LEU A 414 -15.95 -21.90 -8.21
N ASN A 415 -16.76 -22.89 -7.86
CA ASN A 415 -17.80 -23.42 -8.75
C ASN A 415 -19.04 -22.48 -8.77
N ASP A 416 -18.84 -21.30 -9.36
CA ASP A 416 -19.83 -20.25 -9.56
C ASP A 416 -19.56 -19.59 -10.92
N ASP A 417 -20.35 -19.94 -11.91
CA ASP A 417 -20.18 -19.49 -13.30
C ASP A 417 -20.29 -17.97 -13.42
N LYS A 418 -21.25 -17.37 -12.74
CA LYS A 418 -21.47 -15.92 -12.77
C LYS A 418 -20.26 -15.19 -12.20
N LEU A 419 -19.72 -15.67 -11.10
CA LEU A 419 -18.52 -15.11 -10.48
C LEU A 419 -17.32 -15.21 -11.42
N VAL A 420 -17.07 -16.39 -12.00
CA VAL A 420 -15.97 -16.62 -12.95
C VAL A 420 -16.09 -15.74 -14.19
N MET A 421 -17.31 -15.60 -14.74
CA MET A 421 -17.58 -14.71 -15.88
C MET A 421 -17.28 -13.26 -15.53
N ASN A 422 -17.70 -12.77 -14.37
CA ASN A 422 -17.40 -11.42 -13.91
C ASN A 422 -15.89 -11.18 -13.78
N TYR A 423 -15.17 -12.13 -13.19
CA TYR A 423 -13.70 -12.03 -13.08
C TYR A 423 -13.05 -11.98 -14.46
N LYS A 424 -13.43 -12.86 -15.38
CA LYS A 424 -12.92 -12.88 -16.75
C LYS A 424 -13.21 -11.57 -17.49
N TYR A 425 -14.44 -11.11 -17.43
CA TYR A 425 -14.85 -9.86 -18.09
C TYR A 425 -14.10 -8.65 -17.52
N VAL A 426 -14.14 -8.47 -16.20
CA VAL A 426 -13.59 -7.28 -15.53
C VAL A 426 -12.07 -7.21 -15.62
N THR A 427 -11.39 -8.35 -15.48
CA THR A 427 -9.92 -8.37 -15.44
C THR A 427 -9.28 -8.55 -16.82
N GLY A 428 -10.03 -8.98 -17.84
CA GLY A 428 -9.48 -9.31 -19.15
C GLY A 428 -8.39 -10.39 -19.13
N SER A 429 -8.16 -11.02 -17.96
CA SER A 429 -7.11 -12.01 -17.75
C SER A 429 -7.68 -13.43 -17.81
N PRO A 430 -6.87 -14.44 -18.19
CA PRO A 430 -7.27 -15.83 -18.08
C PRO A 430 -7.64 -16.17 -16.64
N VAL A 431 -8.75 -16.87 -16.44
CA VAL A 431 -9.23 -17.32 -15.13
C VAL A 431 -9.07 -18.82 -15.03
N ARG A 432 -8.54 -19.30 -13.92
CA ARG A 432 -8.35 -20.73 -13.67
C ARG A 432 -9.68 -21.49 -13.74
N PRO A 433 -9.65 -22.72 -14.33
CA PRO A 433 -10.82 -23.55 -14.42
C PRO A 433 -11.43 -23.88 -13.04
N GLN A 434 -12.73 -24.13 -13.04
CA GLN A 434 -13.48 -24.56 -11.84
C GLN A 434 -13.26 -26.05 -11.54
N ARG A 435 -12.91 -26.86 -12.56
CA ARG A 435 -12.77 -28.31 -12.49
C ARG A 435 -11.32 -28.73 -12.61
N VAL A 436 -10.91 -29.72 -11.81
CA VAL A 436 -9.54 -30.20 -11.77
C VAL A 436 -9.11 -30.88 -13.09
N ASP A 437 -10.04 -31.64 -13.71
CA ASP A 437 -9.81 -32.30 -14.99
C ASP A 437 -9.52 -31.32 -16.13
N LEU A 438 -10.03 -30.09 -16.06
CA LEU A 438 -9.75 -29.04 -17.01
C LEU A 438 -8.35 -28.40 -16.77
N LEU A 439 -7.84 -28.44 -15.53
CA LEU A 439 -6.47 -28.00 -15.24
C LEU A 439 -5.39 -28.88 -15.89
N GLU A 440 -5.74 -30.14 -16.19
CA GLU A 440 -4.84 -31.10 -16.84
C GLU A 440 -4.85 -30.98 -18.36
N LYS A 441 -5.88 -30.37 -18.94
CA LYS A 441 -6.03 -30.14 -20.40
C LYS A 441 -5.28 -28.91 -20.92
N VAL A 442 -4.29 -28.40 -20.18
CA VAL A 442 -3.46 -27.29 -20.65
C VAL A 442 -2.59 -27.76 -21.81
N PRO A 443 -2.51 -27.01 -22.94
CA PRO A 443 -1.63 -27.34 -24.06
C PRO A 443 -0.18 -27.57 -23.63
N GLU A 444 0.53 -28.50 -24.27
CA GLU A 444 1.89 -28.89 -23.90
C GLU A 444 2.86 -27.71 -23.84
N PHE A 445 2.79 -26.83 -24.85
CA PHE A 445 3.57 -25.59 -24.88
C PHE A 445 3.41 -24.72 -23.60
N HIS A 446 2.20 -24.64 -23.07
CA HIS A 446 1.97 -23.91 -21.81
C HIS A 446 2.57 -24.65 -20.60
N LYS A 447 2.54 -25.99 -20.60
CA LYS A 447 3.16 -26.80 -19.54
C LYS A 447 4.67 -26.58 -19.49
N ASP A 448 5.33 -26.61 -20.64
CA ASP A 448 6.78 -26.39 -20.75
C ASP A 448 7.15 -24.97 -20.36
N ARG A 449 6.37 -23.97 -20.76
CA ARG A 449 6.57 -22.58 -20.37
C ARG A 449 6.41 -22.39 -18.87
N VAL A 450 5.38 -22.98 -18.23
CA VAL A 450 5.20 -22.98 -16.78
C VAL A 450 6.38 -23.64 -16.08
N ARG A 451 6.84 -24.80 -16.60
CA ARG A 451 8.00 -25.52 -16.07
C ARG A 451 9.28 -24.68 -16.11
N LEU A 452 9.56 -24.04 -17.26
CA LEU A 452 10.70 -23.16 -17.43
C LEU A 452 10.62 -21.93 -16.53
N SER A 453 9.44 -21.30 -16.47
CA SER A 453 9.17 -20.16 -15.57
C SER A 453 9.43 -20.53 -14.10
N ASN A 454 8.92 -21.68 -13.64
CA ASN A 454 9.15 -22.17 -12.29
C ASN A 454 10.62 -22.45 -11.99
N LEU A 455 11.36 -23.01 -12.96
CA LEU A 455 12.79 -23.25 -12.82
C LEU A 455 13.56 -21.93 -12.64
N ILE A 456 13.31 -20.97 -13.52
CA ILE A 456 13.99 -19.66 -13.50
C ILE A 456 13.63 -18.91 -12.22
N PHE A 457 12.35 -18.76 -11.90
CA PHE A 457 11.91 -18.07 -10.69
C PHE A 457 12.37 -18.76 -9.41
N GLY A 458 12.42 -20.09 -9.40
CA GLY A 458 12.96 -20.86 -8.28
C GLY A 458 14.44 -20.57 -8.01
N LYS A 459 15.25 -20.50 -9.07
CA LYS A 459 16.68 -20.12 -8.96
C LYS A 459 16.84 -18.67 -8.52
N LEU A 460 16.07 -17.73 -9.12
CA LEU A 460 16.10 -16.32 -8.73
C LEU A 460 15.69 -16.17 -7.27
N LEU A 461 14.68 -16.88 -6.80
CA LEU A 461 14.23 -16.85 -5.43
C LEU A 461 15.32 -17.27 -4.43
N TRP A 462 16.19 -18.20 -4.82
CA TRP A 462 17.34 -18.57 -3.98
C TRP A 462 18.28 -17.37 -3.76
N PHE A 463 18.59 -16.58 -4.81
CA PHE A 463 19.38 -15.35 -4.67
C PHE A 463 18.69 -14.31 -3.76
N TYR A 464 17.39 -14.08 -3.96
CA TYR A 464 16.64 -13.11 -3.13
C TYR A 464 16.52 -13.53 -1.66
N ARG A 465 16.56 -14.81 -1.36
CA ARG A 465 16.53 -15.29 0.04
C ARG A 465 17.83 -15.05 0.79
N HIS A 466 18.96 -14.93 0.12
CA HIS A 466 20.28 -14.87 0.76
C HIS A 466 20.98 -13.53 0.53
N LEU A 467 21.06 -13.07 -0.71
CA LEU A 467 21.85 -11.90 -1.07
C LEU A 467 21.33 -10.57 -0.47
N PRO A 468 20.03 -10.24 -0.48
CA PRO A 468 19.55 -8.97 0.06
C PRO A 468 19.84 -8.78 1.54
N GLN A 469 19.89 -9.84 2.34
CA GLN A 469 20.21 -9.75 3.77
C GLN A 469 21.60 -9.15 3.98
N ILE A 470 22.58 -9.66 3.24
CA ILE A 470 23.97 -9.15 3.28
C ILE A 470 24.03 -7.72 2.75
N LEU A 471 23.39 -7.48 1.60
CA LEU A 471 23.41 -6.18 0.94
C LEU A 471 22.71 -5.09 1.77
N VAL A 472 21.67 -5.40 2.53
CA VAL A 472 21.03 -4.44 3.45
C VAL A 472 21.96 -4.07 4.60
N ILE A 473 22.68 -5.04 5.17
CA ILE A 473 23.68 -4.74 6.22
C ILE A 473 24.74 -3.79 5.65
N LEU A 474 25.29 -4.10 4.47
CA LEU A 474 26.25 -3.23 3.80
C LEU A 474 25.65 -1.84 3.50
N SER A 475 24.38 -1.77 3.09
CA SER A 475 23.68 -0.52 2.84
C SER A 475 23.58 0.35 4.09
N VAL A 476 23.26 -0.24 5.25
CA VAL A 476 23.22 0.47 6.53
C VAL A 476 24.62 0.96 6.92
N MET A 477 25.66 0.14 6.70
CA MET A 477 27.06 0.54 6.93
C MET A 477 27.48 1.70 6.01
N ILE A 478 27.10 1.65 4.73
CA ILE A 478 27.34 2.74 3.77
C ILE A 478 26.66 4.02 4.23
N ILE A 479 25.40 3.97 4.64
CA ILE A 479 24.64 5.13 5.13
C ILE A 479 25.35 5.71 6.37
N GLY A 480 25.75 4.88 7.31
CA GLY A 480 26.51 5.30 8.50
C GLY A 480 27.84 5.95 8.15
N TYR A 481 28.62 5.31 7.27
CA TYR A 481 29.89 5.88 6.77
C TYR A 481 29.68 7.23 6.06
N ARG A 482 28.69 7.33 5.17
CA ARG A 482 28.34 8.59 4.50
C ARG A 482 27.92 9.67 5.50
N GLY A 483 27.16 9.30 6.53
CA GLY A 483 26.81 10.20 7.63
C GLY A 483 28.04 10.79 8.32
N THR A 484 29.07 9.97 8.63
CA THR A 484 30.31 10.46 9.22
C THR A 484 31.10 11.38 8.28
N GLN A 485 31.09 11.10 6.97
CA GLN A 485 31.74 11.96 5.99
C GLN A 485 31.04 13.32 5.87
N VAL A 486 29.69 13.32 5.90
CA VAL A 486 28.89 14.57 5.89
C VAL A 486 29.18 15.42 7.12
N ILE A 487 29.31 14.81 8.32
CA ILE A 487 29.69 15.50 9.56
C ILE A 487 31.09 16.11 9.42
N ARG A 488 32.01 15.44 8.70
CA ARG A 488 33.38 15.94 8.42
C ARG A 488 33.45 16.96 7.29
N GLY A 489 32.33 17.39 6.73
CA GLY A 489 32.24 18.44 5.71
C GLY A 489 31.97 17.97 4.29
N ASP A 490 31.79 16.66 4.04
CA ASP A 490 31.38 16.17 2.73
C ASP A 490 29.95 16.67 2.39
N ARG A 491 29.66 16.75 1.10
CA ARG A 491 28.33 17.16 0.64
C ARG A 491 27.36 15.98 0.67
N LEU A 492 26.19 16.21 1.24
CA LEU A 492 25.05 15.29 1.16
C LEU A 492 24.55 15.23 -0.29
N SER A 493 24.45 14.05 -0.86
CA SER A 493 23.96 13.82 -2.23
C SER A 493 22.50 13.40 -2.25
N THR A 494 21.82 13.55 -3.39
CA THR A 494 20.47 13.02 -3.60
C THR A 494 20.35 11.54 -3.22
N TYR A 495 21.37 10.73 -3.47
CA TYR A 495 21.32 9.27 -3.18
C TYR A 495 21.51 8.95 -1.70
N ASP A 496 22.30 9.76 -0.97
CA ASP A 496 22.38 9.67 0.49
C ASP A 496 20.98 9.91 1.09
N VAL A 497 20.31 10.96 0.61
CA VAL A 497 18.95 11.32 1.08
C VAL A 497 17.92 10.27 0.69
N MET A 498 17.99 9.76 -0.54
CA MET A 498 17.10 8.67 -0.97
C MET A 498 17.28 7.43 -0.09
N SER A 499 18.53 7.08 0.24
CA SER A 499 18.81 5.94 1.13
C SER A 499 18.24 6.16 2.52
N ILE A 500 18.37 7.36 3.08
CA ILE A 500 17.78 7.71 4.39
C ILE A 500 16.25 7.71 4.32
N ALA A 501 15.67 8.26 3.26
CA ALA A 501 14.21 8.30 3.08
C ALA A 501 13.62 6.89 2.93
N LEU A 502 14.25 6.01 2.13
CA LEU A 502 13.84 4.62 1.95
C LEU A 502 13.96 3.83 3.27
N LEU A 503 15.05 4.00 4.00
CA LEU A 503 15.23 3.38 5.31
C LEU A 503 14.18 3.87 6.32
N GLY A 504 13.94 5.18 6.37
CA GLY A 504 12.91 5.79 7.22
C GLY A 504 11.50 5.24 6.89
N GLY A 505 11.19 5.07 5.61
CA GLY A 505 9.94 4.46 5.17
C GLY A 505 9.82 3.00 5.60
N LEU A 506 10.88 2.19 5.47
CA LEU A 506 10.88 0.79 5.92
C LEU A 506 10.69 0.69 7.44
N VAL A 507 11.39 1.52 8.22
CA VAL A 507 11.27 1.57 9.68
C VAL A 507 9.86 1.99 10.09
N SER A 508 9.30 3.03 9.46
CA SER A 508 7.94 3.49 9.70
C SER A 508 6.90 2.40 9.38
N TYR A 509 7.06 1.72 8.24
CA TYR A 509 6.15 0.65 7.87
C TYR A 509 6.24 -0.55 8.82
N ALA A 510 7.46 -0.92 9.24
CA ALA A 510 7.67 -1.95 10.26
C ALA A 510 6.98 -1.59 11.58
N PHE A 511 7.05 -0.31 11.99
CA PHE A 511 6.37 0.18 13.18
C PHE A 511 4.84 0.06 13.08
N ILE A 512 4.25 0.48 11.97
CA ILE A 512 2.80 0.34 11.73
C ILE A 512 2.39 -1.13 11.71
N LEU A 513 3.14 -2.00 11.02
CA LEU A 513 2.86 -3.43 11.01
C LEU A 513 2.96 -4.06 12.39
N THR A 514 3.89 -3.59 13.21
CA THR A 514 4.03 -4.02 14.61
C THR A 514 2.80 -3.66 15.42
N ILE A 515 2.33 -2.41 15.34
CA ILE A 515 1.10 -1.98 16.01
C ILE A 515 -0.07 -2.88 15.57
N LEU A 516 -0.28 -3.05 14.27
CA LEU A 516 -1.36 -3.88 13.74
C LEU A 516 -1.26 -5.34 14.19
N GLN A 517 -0.07 -5.91 14.26
CA GLN A 517 0.14 -7.29 14.68
C GLN A 517 -0.06 -7.48 16.18
N VAL A 518 0.34 -6.52 16.99
CA VAL A 518 0.19 -6.57 18.44
C VAL A 518 -1.25 -6.34 18.86
N THR A 519 -1.96 -5.40 18.20
CA THR A 519 -3.29 -4.95 18.63
C THR A 519 -4.45 -5.58 17.86
N SER A 520 -4.26 -6.06 16.63
CA SER A 520 -5.37 -6.35 15.71
C SER A 520 -5.34 -7.73 15.05
N TYR A 521 -4.43 -8.63 15.47
CA TYR A 521 -4.32 -9.99 14.89
C TYR A 521 -4.20 -9.98 13.36
N THR A 522 -3.29 -9.19 12.83
CA THR A 522 -3.11 -9.07 11.38
C THR A 522 -1.98 -9.97 10.89
N SER A 523 -2.24 -10.81 9.88
CA SER A 523 -1.17 -11.55 9.21
C SER A 523 -0.29 -10.60 8.42
N ILE A 524 0.94 -10.35 8.87
CA ILE A 524 1.87 -9.42 8.20
C ILE A 524 2.47 -9.97 6.91
N GLY A 525 2.36 -11.26 6.64
CA GLY A 525 3.00 -11.89 5.47
C GLY A 525 2.64 -11.23 4.14
N ARG A 526 1.38 -10.83 3.97
CA ARG A 526 0.90 -10.15 2.75
C ARG A 526 1.35 -8.69 2.68
N GLN A 527 1.36 -8.00 3.81
CA GLN A 527 1.76 -6.60 3.92
C GLN A 527 3.24 -6.41 3.56
N LEU A 528 4.10 -7.40 3.84
CA LEU A 528 5.51 -7.36 3.50
C LEU A 528 5.78 -7.21 1.99
N ASN A 529 4.83 -7.54 1.12
CA ASN A 529 5.00 -7.34 -0.34
C ASN A 529 5.31 -5.88 -0.69
N THR A 530 4.79 -4.92 0.07
CA THR A 530 5.07 -3.48 -0.11
C THR A 530 6.54 -3.15 0.12
N THR A 531 7.21 -3.86 1.02
CA THR A 531 8.58 -3.52 1.45
C THR A 531 9.65 -4.05 0.51
N TYR A 532 9.40 -5.14 -0.21
CA TYR A 532 10.42 -5.80 -1.02
C TYR A 532 11.01 -4.91 -2.13
N PRO A 533 10.21 -4.14 -2.91
CA PRO A 533 10.78 -3.18 -3.86
C PRO A 533 11.58 -2.08 -3.16
N ILE A 534 11.12 -1.62 -1.98
CA ILE A 534 11.75 -0.55 -1.21
C ILE A 534 13.11 -1.02 -0.64
N VAL A 535 13.20 -2.28 -0.18
CA VAL A 535 14.47 -2.89 0.25
C VAL A 535 15.48 -2.94 -0.89
N LEU A 536 15.07 -3.37 -2.08
CA LEU A 536 15.96 -3.38 -3.24
C LEU A 536 16.33 -1.97 -3.69
N ALA A 537 15.39 -1.01 -3.65
CA ALA A 537 15.65 0.39 -3.93
C ALA A 537 16.66 1.00 -2.94
N LEU A 538 16.56 0.65 -1.65
CA LEU A 538 17.53 1.05 -0.62
C LEU A 538 18.94 0.53 -0.95
N ILE A 539 19.07 -0.75 -1.30
CA ILE A 539 20.34 -1.35 -1.71
C ILE A 539 20.91 -0.57 -2.90
N VAL A 540 20.12 -0.42 -3.96
CA VAL A 540 20.55 0.25 -5.19
C VAL A 540 20.95 1.70 -4.94
N SER A 541 20.19 2.46 -4.13
CA SER A 541 20.52 3.86 -3.80
C SER A 541 21.78 3.99 -2.96
N SER A 542 21.95 3.16 -1.93
CA SER A 542 23.12 3.23 -1.05
C SER A 542 24.41 2.88 -1.80
N PHE A 543 24.41 1.86 -2.65
CA PHE A 543 25.57 1.55 -3.48
C PHE A 543 25.86 2.65 -4.52
N ALA A 544 24.83 3.31 -5.07
CA ALA A 544 25.00 4.44 -5.98
C ALA A 544 25.79 5.61 -5.35
N THR A 545 25.75 5.79 -4.04
CA THR A 545 26.50 6.84 -3.34
C THR A 545 28.02 6.63 -3.42
N ILE A 546 28.47 5.37 -3.41
CA ILE A 546 29.90 5.02 -3.51
C ILE A 546 30.42 5.30 -4.92
N PHE A 547 29.69 4.88 -5.95
CA PHE A 547 30.11 5.03 -7.35
C PHE A 547 30.11 6.50 -7.84
N LYS A 548 29.43 7.42 -7.14
CA LYS A 548 29.52 8.87 -7.46
C LYS A 548 30.84 9.50 -7.06
N ARG A 549 31.57 8.90 -6.12
CA ARG A 549 32.78 9.51 -5.50
C ARG A 549 34.01 9.53 -6.45
N ASP A 550 34.04 8.61 -7.41
CA ASP A 550 35.21 8.44 -8.31
C ASP A 550 35.15 9.38 -9.53
N ARG A 551 34.32 10.42 -9.50
CA ARG A 551 34.19 11.48 -10.50
C ARG A 551 34.12 12.87 -9.87
#